data_a1c07b8d99240922fedf17366010a33c
#
_entry.id   a1c07b8d99240922fedf17366010a33c
#
_cell.length_a   1.000
_cell.length_b   1.000
_cell.length_c   1.000
_cell.angle_alpha   90.00
_cell.angle_beta   90.00
_cell.angle_gamma   90.00
#
_symmetry.space_group_name_H-M   'P 1'
#
loop_
_entity.id
_entity.type
_entity.pdbx_description
1 polymer ?
#
loop_
_entity_poly.entity_id
_entity_poly.type
_entity_poly.pdbx_seq_one_letter_code
_entity_poly.pdbx_strand_id
1 'polypeptide(L)'
;MALKKYNPTTSSQRGLVLVDKSSLWKGKPVKALVEGKRKTGGRNNKGHVTSRGIAGGHKQKYRYVDFKRRKWDMPATVERLEYDPNRTAFIALVKYEDGELAYILAPQRLAAGDIVVAGKKTDVKPGNAMELGQMPVGTIVHNVEMKPGKGGQIARAAGTYVQVVGRDRGMVIVRLNSGEQRYIRSDCMGTVGAVSNPDNQNQNFAKAGRSRWMGKRPLTRGVAKNPVDHPHGGGEGRTSGGRHPVTPWGKPTKGARTRHNKATDKFIIRSRHAKKKG
;
A
#
# COMPACT_ATOMS: atom_id res chain seq x y z
N MET A 1 -14.51 -8.36 -4.45
CA MET A 1 -15.18 -7.22 -5.11
C MET A 1 -15.09 -7.41 -6.60
N ALA A 2 -16.11 -7.00 -7.33
CA ALA A 2 -16.14 -7.20 -8.77
C ALA A 2 -15.46 -6.04 -9.52
N LEU A 3 -14.90 -6.34 -10.68
CA LEU A 3 -14.44 -5.34 -11.64
C LEU A 3 -15.63 -4.91 -12.51
N LYS A 4 -15.81 -3.61 -12.65
CA LYS A 4 -16.82 -3.01 -13.53
C LYS A 4 -16.20 -2.75 -14.89
N LYS A 5 -16.73 -3.40 -15.91
CA LYS A 5 -16.43 -3.14 -17.32
C LYS A 5 -17.45 -2.15 -17.86
N TYR A 6 -17.08 -1.39 -18.86
CA TYR A 6 -17.93 -0.38 -19.49
C TYR A 6 -18.15 -0.72 -20.96
N ASN A 7 -19.30 -0.35 -21.50
CA ASN A 7 -19.59 -0.54 -22.92
C ASN A 7 -18.62 0.30 -23.77
N PRO A 8 -18.11 -0.25 -24.88
CA PRO A 8 -17.11 0.42 -25.72
C PRO A 8 -17.73 1.47 -26.64
N THR A 9 -18.52 2.39 -26.09
CA THR A 9 -19.23 3.44 -26.86
C THR A 9 -18.30 4.53 -27.39
N THR A 10 -17.15 4.73 -26.73
CA THR A 10 -16.13 5.70 -27.14
C THR A 10 -14.73 5.11 -26.97
N SER A 11 -13.73 5.68 -27.63
CA SER A 11 -12.32 5.27 -27.48
C SER A 11 -11.84 5.33 -26.04
N SER A 12 -12.35 6.28 -25.25
CA SER A 12 -11.98 6.45 -23.82
C SER A 12 -12.68 5.48 -22.87
N GLN A 13 -13.71 4.77 -23.33
CA GLN A 13 -14.40 3.72 -22.59
C GLN A 13 -14.00 2.32 -23.04
N ARG A 14 -13.50 2.19 -24.28
CA ARG A 14 -12.96 0.93 -24.78
C ARG A 14 -11.83 0.44 -23.89
N GLY A 15 -11.97 -0.75 -23.34
CA GLY A 15 -11.00 -1.33 -22.42
C GLY A 15 -10.99 -0.72 -21.01
N LEU A 16 -11.94 0.14 -20.66
CA LEU A 16 -12.07 0.69 -19.31
C LEU A 16 -12.53 -0.41 -18.35
N VAL A 17 -11.71 -0.67 -17.34
CA VAL A 17 -12.00 -1.61 -16.25
C VAL A 17 -11.67 -0.92 -14.94
N LEU A 18 -12.64 -0.75 -14.07
CA LEU A 18 -12.46 -0.13 -12.75
C LEU A 18 -12.98 -1.06 -11.66
N VAL A 19 -12.48 -0.87 -10.45
CA VAL A 19 -13.04 -1.53 -9.27
C VAL A 19 -14.45 -0.99 -9.01
N ASP A 20 -15.39 -1.89 -8.78
CA ASP A 20 -16.72 -1.52 -8.35
C ASP A 20 -16.68 -0.98 -6.90
N LYS A 21 -17.29 0.18 -6.71
CA LYS A 21 -17.38 0.89 -5.43
C LYS A 21 -18.83 1.02 -4.95
N SER A 22 -19.75 0.27 -5.53
CA SER A 22 -21.18 0.36 -5.23
C SER A 22 -21.50 0.05 -3.77
N SER A 23 -20.77 -0.89 -3.16
CA SER A 23 -20.90 -1.30 -1.76
C SER A 23 -20.25 -0.34 -0.76
N LEU A 24 -19.52 0.66 -1.22
CA LEU A 24 -18.87 1.62 -0.33
C LEU A 24 -19.78 2.81 -0.04
N TRP A 25 -19.57 3.41 1.11
CA TRP A 25 -20.24 4.65 1.50
C TRP A 25 -19.99 5.77 0.47
N LYS A 26 -21.07 6.40 0.02
CA LYS A 26 -21.03 7.46 -1.01
C LYS A 26 -21.03 8.87 -0.42
N GLY A 27 -21.27 9.00 0.88
CA GLY A 27 -21.33 10.28 1.58
C GLY A 27 -19.96 10.88 1.88
N LYS A 28 -19.99 11.97 2.65
CA LYS A 28 -18.78 12.68 3.08
C LYS A 28 -18.08 11.92 4.21
N PRO A 29 -16.73 11.95 4.28
CA PRO A 29 -15.99 11.39 5.41
C PRO A 29 -16.25 12.21 6.69
N VAL A 30 -15.93 11.65 7.84
CA VAL A 30 -16.03 12.32 9.14
C VAL A 30 -15.11 13.53 9.18
N LYS A 31 -15.66 14.73 9.44
CA LYS A 31 -14.92 16.01 9.35
C LYS A 31 -13.73 16.06 10.31
N ALA A 32 -13.90 15.54 11.53
CA ALA A 32 -12.85 15.53 12.55
C ALA A 32 -11.65 14.64 12.20
N LEU A 33 -11.87 13.62 11.34
CA LEU A 33 -10.85 12.64 10.94
C LEU A 33 -10.22 12.94 9.57
N VAL A 34 -10.39 14.15 9.03
CA VAL A 34 -9.84 14.52 7.72
C VAL A 34 -9.17 15.88 7.73
N GLU A 35 -8.12 15.99 6.94
CA GLU A 35 -7.34 17.21 6.74
C GLU A 35 -7.17 17.52 5.26
N GLY A 36 -7.02 18.81 4.93
CA GLY A 36 -6.71 19.25 3.57
C GLY A 36 -5.31 18.80 3.15
N LYS A 37 -5.20 18.02 2.05
CA LYS A 37 -3.91 17.57 1.53
C LYS A 37 -3.34 18.56 0.53
N ARG A 38 -2.30 19.30 0.91
CA ARG A 38 -1.54 20.16 0.01
C ARG A 38 -0.69 19.33 -0.96
N LYS A 39 -0.61 19.75 -2.22
CA LYS A 39 0.19 19.09 -3.25
C LYS A 39 1.43 19.90 -3.54
N THR A 40 2.60 19.27 -3.47
CA THR A 40 3.90 19.90 -3.74
C THR A 40 4.34 19.80 -5.21
N GLY A 41 3.63 19.01 -6.03
CA GLY A 41 4.03 18.77 -7.41
C GLY A 41 5.39 18.08 -7.57
N GLY A 42 5.82 17.32 -6.58
CA GLY A 42 7.12 16.64 -6.56
C GLY A 42 8.31 17.56 -6.24
N ARG A 43 8.05 18.75 -5.72
CA ARG A 43 9.09 19.72 -5.30
C ARG A 43 9.39 19.57 -3.81
N ASN A 44 10.65 19.82 -3.46
CA ASN A 44 11.09 19.92 -2.07
C ASN A 44 10.81 21.35 -1.50
N ASN A 45 11.25 21.60 -0.26
CA ASN A 45 11.13 22.89 0.41
C ASN A 45 11.90 24.03 -0.29
N LYS A 46 12.91 23.72 -1.12
CA LYS A 46 13.69 24.66 -1.93
C LYS A 46 13.13 24.85 -3.35
N GLY A 47 11.99 24.24 -3.68
CA GLY A 47 11.36 24.31 -5.00
C GLY A 47 11.96 23.39 -6.06
N HIS A 48 13.01 22.63 -5.76
CA HIS A 48 13.63 21.69 -6.72
C HIS A 48 12.78 20.42 -6.90
N VAL A 49 12.69 19.92 -8.13
CA VAL A 49 11.99 18.68 -8.45
C VAL A 49 12.81 17.48 -7.95
N THR A 50 12.34 16.86 -6.87
CA THR A 50 12.95 15.64 -6.29
C THR A 50 12.19 14.38 -6.68
N SER A 51 10.91 14.48 -7.05
CA SER A 51 10.08 13.40 -7.53
C SER A 51 9.49 13.74 -8.89
N ARG A 52 9.96 13.05 -9.94
CA ARG A 52 9.57 13.29 -11.32
C ARG A 52 8.19 12.71 -11.63
N GLY A 53 7.51 13.28 -12.62
CA GLY A 53 6.24 12.75 -13.11
C GLY A 53 5.05 12.92 -12.15
N ILE A 54 5.15 13.81 -11.18
CA ILE A 54 4.08 14.12 -10.22
C ILE A 54 3.71 15.58 -10.35
N ALA A 55 2.46 15.86 -10.67
CA ALA A 55 1.86 17.20 -10.56
C ALA A 55 0.36 17.15 -10.85
N GLY A 56 -0.37 18.17 -10.41
CA GLY A 56 -1.81 18.31 -10.66
C GLY A 56 -2.65 17.23 -10.00
N GLY A 57 -3.66 16.75 -10.72
CA GLY A 57 -4.63 15.77 -10.23
C GLY A 57 -5.72 16.38 -9.34
N HIS A 58 -6.76 15.58 -9.09
CA HIS A 58 -7.92 16.00 -8.32
C HIS A 58 -7.54 16.36 -6.88
N LYS A 59 -8.20 17.39 -6.29
CA LYS A 59 -8.06 17.78 -4.87
C LYS A 59 -8.42 16.61 -3.97
N GLN A 60 -7.61 16.35 -2.96
CA GLN A 60 -7.77 15.23 -2.03
C GLN A 60 -7.71 15.72 -0.60
N LYS A 61 -8.48 15.06 0.29
CA LYS A 61 -8.34 15.18 1.73
C LYS A 61 -7.59 13.98 2.27
N TYR A 62 -6.69 14.18 3.21
CA TYR A 62 -6.06 13.10 3.95
C TYR A 62 -7.03 12.56 5.01
N ARG A 63 -7.02 11.25 5.26
CA ARG A 63 -7.76 10.59 6.34
C ARG A 63 -6.76 10.15 7.41
N TYR A 64 -7.06 10.47 8.64
CA TYR A 64 -6.32 9.95 9.78
C TYR A 64 -6.76 8.50 10.01
N VAL A 65 -5.86 7.57 9.70
CA VAL A 65 -6.09 6.13 9.87
C VAL A 65 -5.27 5.65 11.05
N ASP A 66 -5.91 4.97 11.98
CA ASP A 66 -5.26 4.37 13.12
C ASP A 66 -4.48 3.11 12.70
N PHE A 67 -3.16 3.25 12.57
CA PHE A 67 -2.25 2.14 12.30
C PHE A 67 -1.72 1.48 13.57
N LYS A 68 -2.00 2.04 14.75
CA LYS A 68 -1.45 1.60 16.03
C LYS A 68 -2.40 0.72 16.81
N ARG A 69 -3.71 0.93 16.64
CA ARG A 69 -4.75 0.17 17.35
C ARG A 69 -4.50 0.12 18.86
N ARG A 70 -4.34 1.29 19.49
CA ARG A 70 -3.94 1.41 20.91
C ARG A 70 -5.08 1.22 21.91
N LYS A 71 -6.33 1.31 21.51
CA LYS A 71 -7.47 1.02 22.39
C LYS A 71 -7.61 -0.49 22.51
N TRP A 72 -6.94 -1.03 23.53
CA TRP A 72 -6.92 -2.46 23.80
C TRP A 72 -8.15 -2.90 24.58
N ASP A 73 -8.61 -4.10 24.29
CA ASP A 73 -9.72 -4.80 24.93
C ASP A 73 -11.05 -4.03 24.89
N MET A 74 -11.14 -2.98 24.05
CA MET A 74 -12.32 -2.20 23.81
C MET A 74 -12.91 -2.59 22.44
N PRO A 75 -14.14 -3.15 22.38
CA PRO A 75 -14.76 -3.47 21.13
C PRO A 75 -15.16 -2.20 20.36
N ALA A 76 -15.08 -2.31 19.05
CA ALA A 76 -15.50 -1.25 18.14
C ALA A 76 -16.38 -1.85 17.04
N THR A 77 -17.53 -1.23 16.79
CA THR A 77 -18.44 -1.64 15.72
C THR A 77 -18.08 -0.94 14.42
N VAL A 78 -18.04 -1.70 13.34
CA VAL A 78 -17.84 -1.16 11.99
C VAL A 78 -19.12 -0.48 11.53
N GLU A 79 -19.11 0.84 11.40
CA GLU A 79 -20.26 1.58 10.89
C GLU A 79 -20.41 1.46 9.38
N ARG A 80 -19.29 1.60 8.64
CA ARG A 80 -19.30 1.61 7.18
C ARG A 80 -17.91 1.44 6.59
N LEU A 81 -17.87 1.05 5.32
CA LEU A 81 -16.65 1.00 4.51
C LEU A 81 -16.58 2.22 3.60
N GLU A 82 -15.41 2.88 3.54
CA GLU A 82 -15.20 4.10 2.76
C GLU A 82 -14.05 3.96 1.74
N TYR A 83 -14.18 4.72 0.65
CA TYR A 83 -13.09 4.93 -0.29
C TYR A 83 -12.12 5.99 0.22
N ASP A 84 -10.82 5.70 0.21
CA ASP A 84 -9.77 6.68 0.48
C ASP A 84 -8.94 6.97 -0.79
N PRO A 85 -8.89 8.21 -1.29
CA PRO A 85 -8.10 8.57 -2.46
C PRO A 85 -6.58 8.56 -2.22
N ASN A 86 -6.13 8.42 -0.96
CA ASN A 86 -4.72 8.45 -0.59
C ASN A 86 -4.06 7.07 -0.60
N ARG A 87 -4.86 6.01 -0.66
CA ARG A 87 -4.40 4.62 -0.65
C ARG A 87 -5.20 3.76 -1.59
N THR A 88 -4.65 2.61 -1.92
CA THR A 88 -5.31 1.62 -2.79
C THR A 88 -6.31 0.74 -2.04
N ALA A 89 -6.11 0.56 -0.73
CA ALA A 89 -7.01 -0.16 0.16
C ALA A 89 -8.24 0.68 0.52
N PHE A 90 -9.33 0.03 0.86
CA PHE A 90 -10.47 0.69 1.52
C PHE A 90 -10.21 0.85 3.01
N ILE A 91 -10.94 1.77 3.63
CA ILE A 91 -10.91 2.02 5.06
C ILE A 91 -12.28 1.72 5.66
N ALA A 92 -12.29 1.33 6.93
CA ALA A 92 -13.52 1.15 7.71
C ALA A 92 -13.60 2.25 8.75
N LEU A 93 -14.76 2.88 8.86
CA LEU A 93 -15.09 3.73 10.01
C LEU A 93 -15.58 2.81 11.12
N VAL A 94 -14.94 2.88 12.26
CA VAL A 94 -15.32 2.13 13.46
C VAL A 94 -15.70 3.09 14.57
N LYS A 95 -16.69 2.69 15.36
CA LYS A 95 -17.16 3.38 16.56
C LYS A 95 -16.86 2.51 17.77
N TYR A 96 -16.05 3.02 18.67
CA TYR A 96 -15.76 2.37 19.95
C TYR A 96 -16.92 2.53 20.92
N GLU A 97 -16.99 1.71 21.97
CA GLU A 97 -18.03 1.79 23.00
C GLU A 97 -18.05 3.14 23.72
N ASP A 98 -16.92 3.81 23.85
CA ASP A 98 -16.80 5.17 24.40
C ASP A 98 -17.31 6.27 23.46
N GLY A 99 -17.82 5.90 22.27
CA GLY A 99 -18.33 6.82 21.26
C GLY A 99 -17.29 7.42 20.34
N GLU A 100 -15.98 7.18 20.56
CA GLU A 100 -14.92 7.69 19.68
C GLU A 100 -14.97 7.01 18.30
N LEU A 101 -14.84 7.82 17.27
CA LEU A 101 -14.74 7.34 15.88
C LEU A 101 -13.30 7.26 15.43
N ALA A 102 -12.92 6.17 14.72
CA ALA A 102 -11.62 6.03 14.12
C ALA A 102 -11.71 5.39 12.73
N TYR A 103 -10.76 5.70 11.85
CA TYR A 103 -10.57 4.94 10.62
C TYR A 103 -9.52 3.85 10.82
N ILE A 104 -9.81 2.65 10.33
CA ILE A 104 -8.86 1.55 10.25
C ILE A 104 -8.73 1.07 8.80
N LEU A 105 -7.66 0.31 8.49
CA LEU A 105 -7.61 -0.41 7.21
C LEU A 105 -8.68 -1.49 7.21
N ALA A 106 -9.49 -1.53 6.16
CA ALA A 106 -10.49 -2.57 6.01
C ALA A 106 -9.82 -3.87 5.49
N PRO A 107 -9.87 -4.99 6.20
CA PRO A 107 -9.53 -6.29 5.64
C PRO A 107 -10.58 -6.77 4.65
N GLN A 108 -10.23 -7.81 3.89
CA GLN A 108 -11.21 -8.56 3.11
C GLN A 108 -12.26 -9.20 4.03
N ARG A 109 -13.49 -9.27 3.56
CA ARG A 109 -14.65 -9.86 4.26
C ARG A 109 -15.14 -9.10 5.48
N LEU A 110 -14.61 -7.90 5.78
CA LEU A 110 -15.17 -7.04 6.80
C LEU A 110 -16.43 -6.35 6.25
N ALA A 111 -17.51 -6.37 7.02
CA ALA A 111 -18.79 -5.74 6.69
C ALA A 111 -19.18 -4.68 7.72
N ALA A 112 -20.15 -3.84 7.38
CA ALA A 112 -20.79 -2.97 8.36
C ALA A 112 -21.58 -3.81 9.38
N GLY A 113 -21.48 -3.45 10.66
CA GLY A 113 -22.05 -4.20 11.78
C GLY A 113 -21.09 -5.19 12.44
N ASP A 114 -19.96 -5.53 11.80
CA ASP A 114 -18.97 -6.40 12.43
C ASP A 114 -18.31 -5.70 13.63
N ILE A 115 -17.96 -6.49 14.64
CA ILE A 115 -17.24 -6.03 15.82
C ILE A 115 -15.76 -6.38 15.67
N VAL A 116 -14.89 -5.41 15.92
CA VAL A 116 -13.42 -5.56 15.87
C VAL A 116 -12.81 -5.13 17.19
N VAL A 117 -11.86 -5.94 17.67
CA VAL A 117 -11.13 -5.71 18.92
C VAL A 117 -9.64 -5.66 18.67
N ALA A 118 -8.94 -4.86 19.45
CA ALA A 118 -7.47 -4.88 19.52
C ALA A 118 -7.04 -5.20 20.94
N GLY A 119 -6.02 -6.06 21.12
CA GLY A 119 -5.54 -6.44 22.43
C GLY A 119 -4.24 -7.25 22.34
N LYS A 120 -3.71 -7.70 23.46
CA LYS A 120 -2.56 -8.61 23.44
C LYS A 120 -2.92 -9.94 22.79
N LYS A 121 -4.11 -10.47 23.12
CA LYS A 121 -4.67 -11.71 22.57
C LYS A 121 -6.15 -11.49 22.30
N THR A 122 -6.60 -11.74 21.08
CA THR A 122 -7.99 -11.64 20.66
C THR A 122 -8.37 -12.85 19.81
N ASP A 123 -9.65 -12.99 19.46
CA ASP A 123 -10.09 -14.01 18.49
C ASP A 123 -9.47 -13.78 17.12
N VAL A 124 -9.22 -14.87 16.38
CA VAL A 124 -8.68 -14.84 15.02
C VAL A 124 -9.82 -14.54 14.03
N LYS A 125 -10.36 -13.33 14.12
CA LYS A 125 -11.40 -12.80 13.21
C LYS A 125 -10.86 -11.67 12.36
N PRO A 126 -11.27 -11.52 11.08
CA PRO A 126 -10.84 -10.42 10.23
C PRO A 126 -11.10 -9.05 10.89
N GLY A 127 -10.08 -8.21 10.96
CA GLY A 127 -10.16 -6.88 11.59
C GLY A 127 -9.69 -6.82 13.04
N ASN A 128 -9.62 -7.93 13.74
CA ASN A 128 -9.03 -7.98 15.07
C ASN A 128 -7.52 -7.79 15.00
N ALA A 129 -6.96 -7.08 15.96
CA ALA A 129 -5.53 -6.81 16.06
C ALA A 129 -4.96 -7.39 17.33
N MET A 130 -3.85 -8.13 17.24
CA MET A 130 -3.17 -8.71 18.38
C MET A 130 -1.66 -8.79 18.16
N GLU A 131 -0.93 -9.15 19.24
CA GLU A 131 0.49 -9.43 19.15
C GLU A 131 0.76 -10.65 18.24
N LEU A 132 1.77 -10.55 17.39
CA LEU A 132 2.14 -11.63 16.46
C LEU A 132 2.49 -12.93 17.19
N GLY A 133 3.06 -12.82 18.38
CA GLY A 133 3.38 -13.97 19.23
C GLY A 133 2.18 -14.78 19.67
N GLN A 134 0.99 -14.20 19.71
CA GLN A 134 -0.25 -14.88 20.12
C GLN A 134 -1.03 -15.48 18.93
N MET A 135 -0.66 -15.12 17.69
CA MET A 135 -1.36 -15.59 16.50
C MET A 135 -0.98 -17.02 16.15
N PRO A 136 -1.93 -17.90 15.80
CA PRO A 136 -1.62 -19.24 15.30
C PRO A 136 -0.72 -19.21 14.06
N VAL A 137 0.13 -20.23 13.91
CA VAL A 137 0.90 -20.43 12.68
C VAL A 137 -0.06 -20.64 11.49
N GLY A 138 0.29 -20.08 10.34
CA GLY A 138 -0.56 -20.08 9.15
C GLY A 138 -1.48 -18.87 9.03
N THR A 139 -1.70 -18.12 10.11
CA THR A 139 -2.59 -16.94 10.10
C THR A 139 -2.11 -15.90 9.08
N ILE A 140 -3.07 -15.40 8.31
CA ILE A 140 -2.88 -14.28 7.38
C ILE A 140 -3.17 -12.97 8.11
N VAL A 141 -2.23 -12.03 8.05
CA VAL A 141 -2.30 -10.75 8.74
C VAL A 141 -1.90 -9.59 7.83
N HIS A 142 -2.30 -8.40 8.18
CA HIS A 142 -1.90 -7.16 7.52
C HIS A 142 -1.60 -6.08 8.57
N ASN A 143 -1.22 -4.89 8.14
CA ASN A 143 -0.89 -3.76 9.01
C ASN A 143 0.10 -4.13 10.13
N VAL A 144 1.15 -4.88 9.76
CA VAL A 144 2.10 -5.45 10.69
C VAL A 144 3.15 -4.42 11.10
N GLU A 145 3.42 -4.34 12.40
CA GLU A 145 4.48 -3.52 12.96
C GLU A 145 5.86 -4.11 12.71
N MET A 146 6.87 -3.25 12.65
CA MET A 146 8.29 -3.65 12.62
C MET A 146 8.99 -3.39 13.96
N LYS A 147 8.43 -2.52 14.76
CA LYS A 147 8.85 -2.22 16.14
C LYS A 147 7.59 -2.02 16.97
N PRO A 148 7.51 -2.54 18.19
CA PRO A 148 6.34 -2.42 19.04
C PRO A 148 5.90 -0.96 19.23
N GLY A 149 4.61 -0.70 19.16
CA GLY A 149 4.01 0.60 19.38
C GLY A 149 4.29 1.66 18.31
N LYS A 150 5.07 1.34 17.27
CA LYS A 150 5.34 2.28 16.16
C LYS A 150 4.16 2.43 15.19
N GLY A 151 3.28 1.46 15.16
CA GLY A 151 2.19 1.33 14.20
C GLY A 151 2.57 0.50 12.99
N GLY A 152 1.57 -0.08 12.35
CA GLY A 152 1.76 -0.99 11.22
C GLY A 152 2.46 -0.33 10.03
N GLN A 153 3.42 -1.03 9.45
CA GLN A 153 4.23 -0.56 8.32
C GLN A 153 4.21 -1.52 7.13
N ILE A 154 4.04 -2.82 7.39
CA ILE A 154 4.04 -3.88 6.37
C ILE A 154 2.59 -4.24 6.02
N ALA A 155 2.35 -4.61 4.75
CA ALA A 155 1.07 -5.05 4.21
C ALA A 155 -0.07 -4.05 4.49
N ARG A 156 0.02 -2.84 3.90
CA ARG A 156 -1.01 -1.80 3.99
C ARG A 156 -1.65 -1.46 2.65
N ALA A 157 -1.09 -1.95 1.55
CA ALA A 157 -1.65 -1.74 0.21
C ALA A 157 -2.75 -2.75 -0.10
N ALA A 158 -3.59 -2.43 -1.08
CA ALA A 158 -4.68 -3.30 -1.53
C ALA A 158 -4.22 -4.73 -1.82
N GLY A 159 -4.94 -5.72 -1.31
CA GLY A 159 -4.69 -7.13 -1.53
C GLY A 159 -3.42 -7.69 -0.89
N THR A 160 -2.62 -6.89 -0.20
CA THR A 160 -1.39 -7.37 0.44
C THR A 160 -1.66 -8.07 1.77
N TYR A 161 -0.78 -8.98 2.10
CA TYR A 161 -0.84 -9.73 3.36
C TYR A 161 0.56 -10.21 3.78
N VAL A 162 0.65 -10.69 4.98
CA VAL A 162 1.79 -11.37 5.58
C VAL A 162 1.28 -12.68 6.17
N GLN A 163 2.01 -13.77 6.05
CA GLN A 163 1.67 -15.03 6.68
C GLN A 163 2.62 -15.30 7.84
N VAL A 164 2.07 -15.65 8.99
CA VAL A 164 2.82 -16.17 10.14
C VAL A 164 3.25 -17.60 9.80
N VAL A 165 4.57 -17.87 9.79
CA VAL A 165 5.13 -19.17 9.38
C VAL A 165 5.59 -19.98 10.59
N GLY A 166 6.10 -19.32 11.62
CA GLY A 166 6.62 -19.98 12.81
C GLY A 166 7.05 -18.97 13.88
N ARG A 167 7.56 -19.49 14.98
CA ARG A 167 8.09 -18.72 16.11
C ARG A 167 9.46 -19.27 16.49
N ASP A 168 10.37 -18.39 16.86
CA ASP A 168 11.71 -18.75 17.32
C ASP A 168 12.24 -17.70 18.28
N ARG A 169 12.65 -18.10 19.49
CA ARG A 169 13.36 -17.27 20.48
C ARG A 169 12.78 -15.87 20.70
N GLY A 170 11.47 -15.77 20.94
CA GLY A 170 10.78 -14.48 21.14
C GLY A 170 10.57 -13.65 19.86
N MET A 171 10.84 -14.23 18.70
CA MET A 171 10.60 -13.67 17.39
C MET A 171 9.57 -14.50 16.63
N VAL A 172 8.86 -13.87 15.73
CA VAL A 172 7.91 -14.53 14.82
C VAL A 172 8.51 -14.51 13.40
N ILE A 173 8.50 -15.68 12.78
CA ILE A 173 8.90 -15.81 11.36
C ILE A 173 7.70 -15.49 10.51
N VAL A 174 7.83 -14.49 9.65
CA VAL A 174 6.78 -14.07 8.75
C VAL A 174 7.22 -14.17 7.30
N ARG A 175 6.29 -14.58 6.43
CA ARG A 175 6.46 -14.58 4.99
C ARG A 175 5.68 -13.39 4.40
N LEU A 176 6.41 -12.49 3.75
CA LEU A 176 5.84 -11.33 3.07
C LEU A 176 5.28 -11.72 1.70
N ASN A 177 4.41 -10.86 1.15
CA ASN A 177 3.84 -11.04 -0.19
C ASN A 177 4.91 -11.12 -1.31
N SER A 178 6.10 -10.55 -1.09
CA SER A 178 7.25 -10.65 -1.98
C SER A 178 7.96 -12.02 -1.96
N GLY A 179 7.59 -12.92 -1.04
CA GLY A 179 8.28 -14.19 -0.78
C GLY A 179 9.44 -14.09 0.21
N GLU A 180 9.83 -12.89 0.65
CA GLU A 180 10.84 -12.71 1.71
C GLU A 180 10.33 -13.29 3.02
N GLN A 181 11.20 -14.06 3.71
CA GLN A 181 10.96 -14.52 5.07
C GLN A 181 11.86 -13.75 6.02
N ARG A 182 11.28 -13.26 7.10
CA ARG A 182 12.01 -12.45 8.08
C ARG A 182 11.51 -12.63 9.50
N TYR A 183 12.37 -12.31 10.44
CA TYR A 183 12.02 -12.18 11.84
C TYR A 183 11.36 -10.84 12.14
N ILE A 184 10.33 -10.89 12.97
CA ILE A 184 9.68 -9.73 13.62
C ILE A 184 9.52 -10.10 15.10
N ARG A 185 9.67 -9.14 16.00
CA ARG A 185 9.48 -9.37 17.43
C ARG A 185 8.05 -9.85 17.71
N SER A 186 7.91 -10.75 18.67
CA SER A 186 6.61 -11.35 19.04
C SER A 186 5.60 -10.34 19.59
N ASP A 187 6.07 -9.27 20.23
CA ASP A 187 5.30 -8.18 20.81
C ASP A 187 4.85 -7.11 19.77
N CYS A 188 5.23 -7.25 18.50
CA CYS A 188 4.71 -6.41 17.43
C CYS A 188 3.27 -6.76 17.11
N MET A 189 2.44 -5.72 16.89
CA MET A 189 1.03 -5.88 16.52
C MET A 189 0.86 -6.21 15.05
N GLY A 190 -0.18 -6.99 14.76
CA GLY A 190 -0.69 -7.24 13.41
C GLY A 190 -2.20 -7.33 13.43
N THR A 191 -2.85 -7.07 12.31
CA THR A 191 -4.31 -7.19 12.16
C THR A 191 -4.63 -8.42 11.32
N VAL A 192 -5.56 -9.25 11.78
CA VAL A 192 -5.96 -10.49 11.12
C VAL A 192 -6.65 -10.20 9.77
N GLY A 193 -6.35 -11.02 8.77
CA GLY A 193 -6.90 -10.93 7.42
C GLY A 193 -5.96 -10.27 6.41
N ALA A 194 -6.28 -10.39 5.12
CA ALA A 194 -5.62 -9.67 4.03
C ALA A 194 -6.30 -8.32 3.79
N VAL A 195 -5.58 -7.35 3.27
CA VAL A 195 -6.11 -6.02 2.95
C VAL A 195 -7.17 -6.09 1.85
N SER A 196 -8.21 -5.30 1.96
CA SER A 196 -9.30 -5.17 0.98
C SER A 196 -8.81 -4.77 -0.43
N ASN A 197 -9.73 -4.86 -1.41
CA ASN A 197 -9.54 -4.38 -2.79
C ASN A 197 -8.40 -5.09 -3.57
N PRO A 198 -8.32 -6.43 -3.58
CA PRO A 198 -7.26 -7.15 -4.30
C PRO A 198 -7.24 -6.87 -5.80
N ASP A 199 -8.41 -6.56 -6.39
CA ASP A 199 -8.57 -6.27 -7.81
C ASP A 199 -8.07 -4.88 -8.23
N ASN A 200 -7.53 -4.10 -7.31
CA ASN A 200 -6.97 -2.78 -7.64
C ASN A 200 -5.87 -2.84 -8.71
N GLN A 201 -5.10 -3.91 -8.75
CA GLN A 201 -4.05 -4.13 -9.76
C GLN A 201 -4.61 -4.43 -11.17
N ASN A 202 -5.83 -4.95 -11.25
CA ASN A 202 -6.49 -5.38 -12.49
C ASN A 202 -7.24 -4.22 -13.19
N GLN A 203 -7.15 -2.99 -12.67
CA GLN A 203 -7.77 -1.82 -13.27
C GLN A 203 -7.06 -1.42 -14.57
N ASN A 204 -7.87 -1.05 -15.57
CA ASN A 204 -7.40 -0.42 -16.79
C ASN A 204 -8.09 0.95 -16.94
N PHE A 205 -7.30 2.02 -17.02
CA PHE A 205 -7.81 3.39 -17.07
C PHE A 205 -8.20 3.85 -18.49
N ALA A 206 -7.94 3.06 -19.51
CA ALA A 206 -8.25 3.26 -20.94
C ALA A 206 -7.70 4.54 -21.58
N LYS A 207 -7.55 5.65 -20.86
CA LYS A 207 -7.04 6.91 -21.40
C LYS A 207 -5.99 7.59 -20.48
N ALA A 208 -5.05 8.30 -21.09
CA ALA A 208 -3.99 9.03 -20.38
C ALA A 208 -4.54 10.12 -19.44
N GLY A 209 -5.67 10.74 -19.80
CA GLY A 209 -6.32 11.76 -18.97
C GLY A 209 -6.69 11.26 -17.56
N ARG A 210 -7.09 9.98 -17.40
CA ARG A 210 -7.36 9.40 -16.06
C ARG A 210 -6.11 9.35 -15.20
N SER A 211 -4.95 9.04 -15.78
CA SER A 211 -3.67 9.09 -15.07
C SER A 211 -3.33 10.52 -14.66
N ARG A 212 -3.65 11.52 -15.52
CA ARG A 212 -3.48 12.95 -15.18
C ARG A 212 -4.39 13.36 -14.02
N TRP A 213 -5.62 12.88 -13.95
CA TRP A 213 -6.52 13.14 -12.81
C TRP A 213 -5.99 12.58 -11.49
N MET A 214 -5.20 11.52 -11.54
CA MET A 214 -4.52 10.97 -10.36
C MET A 214 -3.20 11.67 -10.02
N GLY A 215 -2.81 12.72 -10.77
CA GLY A 215 -1.59 13.47 -10.54
C GLY A 215 -0.34 12.88 -11.19
N LYS A 216 -0.49 11.90 -12.08
CA LYS A 216 0.63 11.31 -12.84
C LYS A 216 0.85 12.12 -14.13
N ARG A 217 2.05 12.62 -14.34
CA ARG A 217 2.45 13.28 -15.59
C ARG A 217 3.13 12.29 -16.54
N PRO A 218 3.10 12.55 -17.86
CA PRO A 218 3.91 11.79 -18.80
C PRO A 218 5.40 11.83 -18.43
N LEU A 219 6.08 10.72 -18.65
CA LEU A 219 7.52 10.60 -18.46
C LEU A 219 8.20 10.43 -19.83
N THR A 220 9.13 11.34 -20.14
CA THR A 220 9.97 11.23 -21.34
C THR A 220 11.03 10.17 -21.10
N ARG A 221 11.17 9.25 -22.06
CA ARG A 221 12.23 8.22 -22.04
C ARG A 221 13.62 8.87 -22.15
N GLY A 222 14.62 8.27 -21.52
CA GLY A 222 16.01 8.77 -21.58
C GLY A 222 16.54 8.86 -23.01
N VAL A 223 16.21 7.92 -23.87
CA VAL A 223 16.62 7.89 -25.31
C VAL A 223 16.07 9.08 -26.10
N ALA A 224 14.93 9.65 -25.69
CA ALA A 224 14.34 10.82 -26.38
C ALA A 224 14.85 12.17 -25.85
N LYS A 225 15.93 12.16 -25.10
CA LYS A 225 16.56 13.35 -24.49
C LYS A 225 17.89 13.66 -25.15
N ASN A 226 18.43 14.84 -24.86
CA ASN A 226 19.77 15.22 -25.23
C ASN A 226 20.81 14.54 -24.32
N PRO A 227 22.09 14.39 -24.77
CA PRO A 227 23.14 13.77 -23.94
C PRO A 227 23.34 14.44 -22.59
N VAL A 228 23.16 15.74 -22.47
CA VAL A 228 23.27 16.51 -21.22
C VAL A 228 22.20 16.12 -20.20
N ASP A 229 21.02 15.66 -20.65
CA ASP A 229 19.86 15.37 -19.78
C ASP A 229 19.78 13.90 -19.34
N HIS A 230 20.41 13.01 -20.11
CA HIS A 230 20.36 11.57 -19.81
C HIS A 230 21.51 10.81 -20.49
N PRO A 231 22.13 9.81 -19.81
CA PRO A 231 23.19 8.98 -20.39
C PRO A 231 22.78 8.16 -21.63
N HIS A 232 21.47 8.03 -21.90
CA HIS A 232 20.92 7.40 -23.10
C HIS A 232 20.53 8.41 -24.17
N GLY A 233 20.76 9.70 -23.96
CA GLY A 233 20.40 10.76 -24.89
C GLY A 233 21.36 10.88 -26.05
N GLY A 234 20.90 11.57 -27.10
CA GLY A 234 21.68 11.85 -28.31
C GLY A 234 21.40 10.90 -29.46
N GLY A 235 22.14 11.07 -30.54
CA GLY A 235 21.99 10.36 -31.79
C GLY A 235 21.08 11.05 -32.79
N GLU A 236 21.09 10.61 -34.04
CA GLU A 236 20.24 11.07 -35.10
C GLU A 236 19.00 10.17 -35.24
N GLY A 237 17.82 10.78 -35.29
CA GLY A 237 16.56 10.07 -35.50
C GLY A 237 16.24 9.05 -34.38
N ARG A 238 15.84 7.85 -34.76
CA ARG A 238 15.42 6.79 -33.82
C ARG A 238 16.60 5.92 -33.40
N THR A 239 17.35 6.37 -32.39
CA THR A 239 18.53 5.67 -31.87
C THR A 239 18.17 4.67 -30.75
N SER A 240 19.07 3.71 -30.51
CA SER A 240 19.02 2.81 -29.35
C SER A 240 19.67 3.46 -28.12
N GLY A 241 19.60 2.79 -26.96
CA GLY A 241 20.19 3.31 -25.71
C GLY A 241 21.71 3.39 -25.68
N GLY A 242 22.40 2.70 -26.60
CA GLY A 242 23.86 2.72 -26.78
C GLY A 242 24.70 2.13 -25.64
N ARG A 243 24.08 1.77 -24.51
CA ARG A 243 24.73 1.23 -23.29
C ARG A 243 23.76 0.45 -22.42
N HIS A 244 24.26 -0.19 -21.37
CA HIS A 244 23.41 -0.84 -20.39
C HIS A 244 22.40 0.15 -19.78
N PRO A 245 21.14 -0.29 -19.48
CA PRO A 245 20.12 0.58 -18.92
C PRO A 245 20.56 1.22 -17.62
N VAL A 246 20.56 2.55 -17.59
CA VAL A 246 20.95 3.34 -16.41
C VAL A 246 19.89 4.41 -16.10
N THR A 247 19.94 4.91 -14.87
CA THR A 247 19.15 6.07 -14.44
C THR A 247 19.74 7.37 -15.02
N PRO A 248 19.04 8.51 -14.92
CA PRO A 248 19.59 9.81 -15.29
C PRO A 248 20.91 10.17 -14.58
N TRP A 249 21.19 9.54 -13.45
CA TRP A 249 22.41 9.72 -12.66
C TRP A 249 23.47 8.62 -12.93
N GLY A 250 23.31 7.83 -13.99
CA GLY A 250 24.27 6.81 -14.39
C GLY A 250 24.22 5.49 -13.59
N LYS A 251 23.33 5.36 -12.62
CA LYS A 251 23.21 4.11 -11.83
C LYS A 251 22.54 3.01 -12.65
N PRO A 252 23.06 1.75 -12.67
CA PRO A 252 22.39 0.63 -13.33
C PRO A 252 20.95 0.43 -12.85
N THR A 253 20.03 0.18 -13.79
CA THR A 253 18.60 -0.05 -13.49
C THR A 253 18.22 -1.52 -13.45
N LYS A 254 19.05 -2.38 -14.04
CA LYS A 254 18.87 -3.85 -14.05
C LYS A 254 19.99 -4.53 -13.29
N GLY A 255 19.65 -5.55 -12.51
CA GLY A 255 20.59 -6.40 -11.78
C GLY A 255 21.22 -5.79 -10.52
N ALA A 256 21.31 -4.49 -10.38
CA ALA A 256 21.90 -3.85 -9.21
C ALA A 256 21.01 -4.00 -7.97
N ARG A 257 21.60 -4.47 -6.87
CA ARG A 257 20.93 -4.52 -5.56
C ARG A 257 20.94 -3.14 -4.93
N THR A 258 19.77 -2.51 -4.81
CA THR A 258 19.62 -1.11 -4.33
C THR A 258 19.39 -0.98 -2.82
N ARG A 259 19.30 -2.08 -2.07
CA ARG A 259 19.16 -2.04 -0.61
C ARG A 259 20.48 -1.60 0.03
N HIS A 260 20.46 -0.46 0.73
CA HIS A 260 21.64 0.09 1.40
C HIS A 260 21.68 -0.26 2.91
N ASN A 261 20.53 -0.39 3.57
CA ASN A 261 20.47 -0.69 4.99
C ASN A 261 20.85 -2.14 5.28
N LYS A 262 22.11 -2.37 5.65
CA LYS A 262 22.64 -3.69 6.01
C LYS A 262 22.38 -4.07 7.47
N ALA A 263 22.16 -3.10 8.37
CA ALA A 263 21.97 -3.34 9.78
C ALA A 263 20.76 -4.26 10.07
N THR A 264 19.78 -4.30 9.18
CA THR A 264 18.57 -5.14 9.31
C THR A 264 18.64 -6.46 8.52
N ASP A 265 19.77 -6.80 7.91
CA ASP A 265 19.93 -8.06 7.15
C ASP A 265 19.86 -9.27 8.09
N LYS A 266 20.29 -9.13 9.34
CA LYS A 266 20.17 -10.15 10.40
C LYS A 266 18.74 -10.64 10.67
N PHE A 267 17.74 -9.84 10.30
CA PHE A 267 16.33 -10.22 10.42
C PHE A 267 15.78 -10.92 9.16
N ILE A 268 16.55 -11.07 8.09
CA ILE A 268 16.13 -11.72 6.85
C ILE A 268 16.63 -13.16 6.86
N ILE A 269 15.69 -14.11 6.96
CA ILE A 269 15.98 -15.55 6.87
C ILE A 269 16.17 -15.96 5.41
N ARG A 270 15.23 -15.55 4.55
CA ARG A 270 15.24 -15.84 3.12
C ARG A 270 14.92 -14.60 2.32
N SER A 271 15.86 -14.16 1.49
CA SER A 271 15.64 -13.03 0.58
C SER A 271 14.61 -13.39 -0.50
N ARG A 272 13.86 -12.40 -0.98
CA ARG A 272 12.98 -12.53 -2.15
C ARG A 272 13.70 -12.98 -3.44
N HIS A 273 15.02 -12.80 -3.51
CA HIS A 273 15.88 -13.19 -4.63
C HIS A 273 16.56 -14.54 -4.44
N ALA A 274 16.34 -15.22 -3.31
CA ALA A 274 16.88 -16.56 -3.13
C ALA A 274 16.28 -17.50 -4.17
N LYS A 275 17.14 -18.19 -4.93
CA LYS A 275 16.70 -19.23 -5.86
C LYS A 275 15.91 -20.29 -5.08
N LYS A 276 14.79 -20.72 -5.61
CA LYS A 276 14.17 -21.96 -5.13
C LYS A 276 15.23 -23.05 -5.31
N LYS A 277 15.64 -23.71 -4.24
CA LYS A 277 16.34 -25.00 -4.38
C LYS A 277 15.31 -25.92 -5.05
N GLY A 278 15.62 -26.35 -6.27
CA GLY A 278 14.90 -27.40 -6.97
C GLY A 278 14.93 -28.68 -6.15
#